data_a60470df52b2f4996396f96beb59776f
#
_entry.id   a60470df52b2f4996396f96beb59776f
#
_cell.length_a   1.000
_cell.length_b   1.000
_cell.length_c   1.000
_cell.angle_alpha   90.00
_cell.angle_beta   90.00
_cell.angle_gamma   90.00
#
_symmetry.space_group_name_H-M   'P 1'
#
loop_
_entity.id
_entity.type
_entity.pdbx_description
1 polymer ?
#
loop_
_entity_poly.entity_id
_entity_poly.type
_entity_poly.pdbx_seq_one_letter_code
_entity_poly.pdbx_strand_id
1 'polypeptide(L)'
;MNKNTSIKYFYIIFLITISFSFIIYNGYRGVYPIDSFIVFNGGYNVLNGYHPFKDYWSITGPILDYLQAFFFSIFGINWKGYLAHSLFINIFLSLSSFFLFSKLGLGYFFSFLYSACIAILAYPQT
;
A
#
# COMPACT_ATOMS: atom_id res chain seq x y z
N MET A 1 1.57 -24.93 20.09
CA MET A 1 1.61 -23.51 19.64
C MET A 1 1.08 -22.66 20.78
N ASN A 2 1.83 -21.66 21.23
CA ASN A 2 1.42 -20.84 22.38
C ASN A 2 0.17 -20.01 22.00
N LYS A 3 -0.83 -19.93 22.88
CA LYS A 3 -2.11 -19.22 22.66
C LYS A 3 -1.90 -17.77 22.20
N ASN A 4 -0.90 -17.07 22.73
CA ASN A 4 -0.56 -15.71 22.34
C ASN A 4 -0.02 -15.61 20.90
N THR A 5 0.69 -16.63 20.45
CA THR A 5 1.20 -16.70 19.07
C THR A 5 0.06 -16.88 18.07
N SER A 6 -0.91 -17.74 18.38
CA SER A 6 -2.09 -17.95 17.52
C SER A 6 -2.93 -16.69 17.39
N ILE A 7 -3.15 -15.96 18.48
CA ILE A 7 -3.90 -14.69 18.47
C ILE A 7 -3.18 -13.64 17.61
N LYS A 8 -1.86 -13.55 17.70
CA LYS A 8 -1.06 -12.63 16.87
C LYS A 8 -1.24 -12.90 15.38
N TYR A 9 -1.11 -14.16 14.95
CA TYR A 9 -1.29 -14.53 13.54
C TYR A 9 -2.72 -14.31 13.05
N PHE A 10 -3.72 -14.52 13.89
CA PHE A 10 -5.10 -14.19 13.57
C PHE A 10 -5.27 -12.72 13.21
N TYR A 11 -4.74 -11.79 13.99
CA TYR A 11 -4.81 -10.34 13.69
C TYR A 11 -4.03 -9.97 12.44
N ILE A 12 -2.87 -10.58 12.19
CA ILE A 12 -2.08 -10.36 10.97
C ILE A 12 -2.89 -10.75 9.73
N ILE A 13 -3.47 -11.94 9.72
CA ILE A 13 -4.30 -12.43 8.60
C ILE A 13 -5.49 -11.50 8.39
N PHE A 14 -6.13 -11.07 9.46
CA PHE A 14 -7.29 -10.20 9.38
C PHE A 14 -6.95 -8.80 8.85
N LEU A 15 -5.78 -8.23 9.21
CA LEU A 15 -5.27 -6.99 8.64
C LEU A 15 -5.01 -7.11 7.13
N ILE A 16 -4.38 -8.20 6.70
CA ILE A 16 -4.14 -8.44 5.27
C ILE A 16 -5.48 -8.53 4.52
N THR A 17 -6.47 -9.21 5.10
CA THR A 17 -7.82 -9.32 4.50
C THR A 17 -8.51 -7.96 4.40
N ILE A 18 -8.44 -7.13 5.45
CA ILE A 18 -8.99 -5.77 5.44
C ILE A 18 -8.31 -4.92 4.35
N SER A 19 -6.98 -4.90 4.32
CA SER A 19 -6.21 -4.15 3.32
C SER A 19 -6.58 -4.58 1.90
N PHE A 20 -6.62 -5.90 1.66
CA PHE A 20 -6.98 -6.45 0.35
C PHE A 20 -8.40 -6.05 -0.06
N SER A 21 -9.38 -6.30 0.79
CA SER A 21 -10.78 -6.00 0.50
C SER A 21 -11.00 -4.51 0.26
N PHE A 22 -10.36 -3.66 1.07
CA PHE A 22 -10.52 -2.22 0.98
C PHE A 22 -9.89 -1.64 -0.30
N ILE A 23 -8.65 -2.03 -0.63
CA ILE A 23 -7.96 -1.57 -1.85
C ILE A 23 -8.69 -2.03 -3.11
N ILE A 24 -9.10 -3.30 -3.17
CA ILE A 24 -9.83 -3.83 -4.33
C ILE A 24 -11.19 -3.16 -4.47
N TYR A 25 -11.95 -3.05 -3.39
CA TYR A 25 -13.27 -2.42 -3.43
C TYR A 25 -13.20 -0.97 -3.91
N ASN A 26 -12.32 -0.15 -3.32
CA ASN A 26 -12.20 1.25 -3.71
C ASN A 26 -11.55 1.42 -5.09
N GLY A 27 -10.56 0.61 -5.42
CA GLY A 27 -9.86 0.67 -6.70
C GLY A 27 -10.76 0.40 -7.91
N TYR A 28 -11.88 -0.31 -7.73
CA TYR A 28 -12.86 -0.54 -8.80
C TYR A 28 -14.10 0.37 -8.73
N ARG A 29 -14.21 1.25 -7.73
CA ARG A 29 -15.31 2.22 -7.65
C ARG A 29 -15.09 3.48 -8.45
N GLY A 30 -13.86 3.84 -8.69
CA GLY A 30 -13.51 5.04 -9.43
C GLY A 30 -12.01 5.29 -9.44
N VAL A 31 -11.60 6.17 -10.34
CA VAL A 31 -10.23 6.65 -10.46
C VAL A 31 -10.22 8.10 -10.02
N TYR A 32 -9.36 8.43 -9.07
CA TYR A 32 -9.09 9.83 -8.75
C TYR A 32 -8.07 10.37 -9.77
N PRO A 33 -8.51 11.23 -10.72
CA PRO A 33 -7.73 11.47 -11.93
C PRO A 33 -6.35 12.07 -11.66
N ILE A 34 -6.25 12.95 -10.67
CA ILE A 34 -4.99 13.66 -10.40
C ILE A 34 -4.02 12.77 -9.63
N ASP A 35 -4.39 12.30 -8.44
CA ASP A 35 -3.44 11.65 -7.54
C ASP A 35 -3.05 10.24 -8.00
N SER A 36 -4.03 9.46 -8.48
CA SER A 36 -3.74 8.12 -9.02
C SER A 36 -2.83 8.19 -10.25
N PHE A 37 -3.04 9.16 -11.13
CA PHE A 37 -2.23 9.29 -12.35
C PHE A 37 -0.84 9.87 -12.12
N ILE A 38 -0.58 10.59 -11.03
CA ILE A 38 0.77 11.05 -10.70
C ILE A 38 1.70 9.83 -10.53
N VAL A 39 1.32 8.88 -9.67
CA VAL A 39 2.11 7.66 -9.42
C VAL A 39 2.13 6.74 -10.64
N PHE A 40 0.98 6.61 -11.33
CA PHE A 40 0.88 5.82 -12.56
C PHE A 40 1.84 6.34 -13.63
N ASN A 41 1.84 7.65 -13.91
CA ASN A 41 2.73 8.28 -14.87
C ASN A 41 4.19 8.21 -14.44
N GLY A 42 4.49 8.36 -13.14
CA GLY A 42 5.83 8.18 -12.60
C GLY A 42 6.39 6.80 -12.92
N GLY A 43 5.62 5.73 -12.65
CA GLY A 43 6.00 4.36 -12.99
C GLY A 43 6.17 4.14 -14.50
N TYR A 44 5.27 4.71 -15.31
CA TYR A 44 5.38 4.66 -16.77
C TYR A 44 6.65 5.34 -17.27
N ASN A 45 6.97 6.53 -16.77
CA ASN A 45 8.17 7.26 -17.15
C ASN A 45 9.45 6.49 -16.83
N VAL A 46 9.53 5.90 -15.63
CA VAL A 46 10.69 5.08 -15.22
C VAL A 46 10.89 3.89 -16.14
N LEU A 47 9.82 3.19 -16.55
CA LEU A 47 9.91 2.07 -17.51
C LEU A 47 10.40 2.51 -18.90
N ASN A 48 10.16 3.77 -19.28
CA ASN A 48 10.65 4.33 -20.54
C ASN A 48 12.06 4.95 -20.40
N GLY A 49 12.74 4.75 -19.28
CA GLY A 49 14.10 5.21 -19.06
C GLY A 49 14.23 6.66 -18.57
N TYR A 50 13.13 7.31 -18.21
CA TYR A 50 13.16 8.64 -17.59
C TYR A 50 13.34 8.52 -16.07
N HIS A 51 14.16 9.38 -15.50
CA HIS A 51 14.47 9.37 -14.07
C HIS A 51 13.82 10.55 -13.34
N PRO A 52 13.17 10.31 -12.18
CA PRO A 52 12.62 11.38 -11.35
C PRO A 52 13.70 12.39 -10.96
N PHE A 53 13.34 13.68 -10.96
CA PHE A 53 14.17 14.86 -10.68
C PHE A 53 15.31 15.13 -11.66
N LYS A 54 15.59 14.23 -12.59
CA LYS A 54 16.53 14.44 -13.69
C LYS A 54 15.79 14.81 -14.97
N ASP A 55 14.80 14.00 -15.35
CA ASP A 55 14.11 14.13 -16.63
C ASP A 55 12.67 14.65 -16.45
N TYR A 56 12.10 14.53 -15.26
CA TYR A 56 10.79 15.07 -14.89
C TYR A 56 10.69 15.34 -13.38
N TRP A 57 9.75 16.23 -13.03
CA TRP A 57 9.47 16.53 -11.62
C TRP A 57 8.52 15.48 -11.01
N SER A 58 8.95 14.83 -9.93
CA SER A 58 8.12 13.89 -9.17
C SER A 58 7.62 14.53 -7.88
N ILE A 59 6.29 14.65 -7.73
CA ILE A 59 5.64 15.20 -6.52
C ILE A 59 5.67 14.18 -5.39
N THR A 60 5.48 12.90 -5.70
CA THR A 60 5.39 11.79 -4.73
C THR A 60 6.75 11.26 -4.28
N GLY A 61 7.81 11.68 -4.97
CA GLY A 61 9.17 11.22 -4.72
C GLY A 61 9.56 9.96 -5.50
N PRO A 62 10.87 9.75 -5.69
CA PRO A 62 11.39 8.76 -6.63
C PRO A 62 11.07 7.32 -6.22
N ILE A 63 10.96 7.04 -4.92
CA ILE A 63 10.74 5.66 -4.42
C ILE A 63 9.42 5.11 -4.94
N LEU A 64 8.35 5.90 -4.93
CA LEU A 64 7.03 5.46 -5.40
C LEU A 64 7.02 5.23 -6.91
N ASP A 65 7.70 6.09 -7.68
CA ASP A 65 7.80 5.96 -9.13
C ASP A 65 8.56 4.67 -9.53
N TYR A 66 9.71 4.40 -8.91
CA TYR A 66 10.46 3.16 -9.13
C TYR A 66 9.70 1.91 -8.69
N LEU A 67 9.01 1.98 -7.55
CA LEU A 67 8.21 0.87 -7.06
C LEU A 67 7.02 0.59 -7.98
N GLN A 68 6.35 1.63 -8.46
CA GLN A 68 5.28 1.48 -9.45
C GLN A 68 5.79 0.89 -10.75
N ALA A 69 6.96 1.31 -11.22
CA ALA A 69 7.61 0.73 -12.41
C ALA A 69 7.91 -0.77 -12.21
N PHE A 70 8.38 -1.16 -11.04
CA PHE A 70 8.58 -2.57 -10.68
C PHE A 70 7.27 -3.37 -10.80
N PHE A 71 6.17 -2.88 -10.26
CA PHE A 71 4.88 -3.56 -10.38
C PHE A 71 4.37 -3.58 -11.83
N PHE A 72 4.61 -2.54 -12.60
CA PHE A 72 4.28 -2.51 -14.03
C PHE A 72 5.11 -3.49 -14.86
N SER A 73 6.36 -3.73 -14.50
CA SER A 73 7.19 -4.73 -15.18
C SER A 73 6.68 -6.17 -15.00
N ILE A 74 5.97 -6.43 -13.88
CA ILE A 74 5.42 -7.75 -13.56
C ILE A 74 3.99 -7.92 -14.09
N PHE A 75 3.13 -6.93 -13.85
CA PHE A 75 1.69 -7.02 -14.15
C PHE A 75 1.27 -6.30 -15.42
N GLY A 76 2.20 -5.61 -16.09
CA GLY A 76 1.94 -4.76 -17.24
C GLY A 76 1.49 -3.36 -16.83
N ILE A 77 1.56 -2.41 -17.78
CA ILE A 77 1.14 -1.01 -17.61
C ILE A 77 -0.39 -0.95 -17.70
N ASN A 78 -1.04 -1.22 -16.59
CA ASN A 78 -2.50 -1.27 -16.47
C ASN A 78 -2.96 -0.99 -15.04
N TRP A 79 -4.27 -0.85 -14.85
CA TRP A 79 -4.87 -0.58 -13.55
C TRP A 79 -4.61 -1.67 -12.50
N LYS A 80 -4.49 -2.93 -12.92
CA LYS A 80 -4.16 -4.05 -12.00
C LYS A 80 -2.75 -3.92 -11.44
N GLY A 81 -1.77 -3.50 -12.26
CA GLY A 81 -0.40 -3.22 -11.82
C GLY A 81 -0.36 -2.05 -10.81
N TYR A 82 -1.18 -1.02 -11.02
CA TYR A 82 -1.34 0.07 -10.06
C TYR A 82 -1.95 -0.40 -8.73
N LEU A 83 -3.03 -1.18 -8.78
CA LEU A 83 -3.68 -1.71 -7.57
C LEU A 83 -2.77 -2.68 -6.81
N ALA A 84 -1.96 -3.48 -7.49
CA ALA A 84 -0.99 -4.37 -6.86
C ALA A 84 0.06 -3.58 -6.07
N HIS A 85 0.57 -2.48 -6.61
CA HIS A 85 1.46 -1.55 -5.91
C HIS A 85 0.78 -0.95 -4.67
N SER A 86 -0.42 -0.38 -4.85
CA SER A 86 -1.18 0.24 -3.77
C SER A 86 -1.48 -0.76 -2.64
N LEU A 87 -1.84 -1.99 -2.98
CA LEU A 87 -2.07 -3.08 -2.03
C LEU A 87 -0.81 -3.43 -1.25
N PHE A 88 0.33 -3.55 -1.94
CA PHE A 88 1.61 -3.83 -1.30
C PHE A 88 1.97 -2.76 -0.27
N ILE A 89 1.90 -1.48 -0.63
CA ILE A 89 2.18 -0.37 0.29
C ILE A 89 1.21 -0.38 1.48
N ASN A 90 -0.08 -0.57 1.24
CA ASN A 90 -1.09 -0.58 2.30
C ASN A 90 -0.86 -1.73 3.30
N ILE A 91 -0.60 -2.95 2.82
CA ILE A 91 -0.26 -4.09 3.68
C ILE A 91 1.02 -3.82 4.46
N PHE A 92 2.05 -3.28 3.79
CA PHE A 92 3.32 -2.97 4.45
C PHE A 92 3.14 -1.95 5.58
N LEU A 93 2.40 -0.87 5.35
CA LEU A 93 2.12 0.16 6.36
C LEU A 93 1.30 -0.39 7.52
N SER A 94 0.23 -1.13 7.24
CA SER A 94 -0.65 -1.68 8.27
C SER A 94 0.06 -2.71 9.15
N LEU A 95 0.86 -3.60 8.56
CA LEU A 95 1.63 -4.58 9.32
C LEU A 95 2.77 -3.94 10.12
N SER A 96 3.49 -2.99 9.52
CA SER A 96 4.55 -2.23 10.22
C SER A 96 3.99 -1.51 11.44
N SER A 97 2.83 -0.87 11.30
CA SER A 97 2.13 -0.21 12.39
C SER A 97 1.69 -1.19 13.48
N PHE A 98 1.15 -2.37 13.11
CA PHE A 98 0.78 -3.41 14.05
C PHE A 98 1.98 -3.89 14.89
N PHE A 99 3.11 -4.15 14.24
CA PHE A 99 4.32 -4.55 14.96
C PHE A 99 4.88 -3.43 15.83
N LEU A 100 4.85 -2.20 15.35
CA LEU A 100 5.30 -1.03 16.12
C LEU A 100 4.45 -0.87 17.39
N PHE A 101 3.12 -0.81 17.27
CA PHE A 101 2.22 -0.64 18.41
C PHE A 101 2.33 -1.80 19.40
N SER A 102 2.46 -3.03 18.90
CA SER A 102 2.67 -4.20 19.76
C SER A 102 4.00 -4.12 20.55
N LYS A 103 5.07 -3.60 19.93
CA LYS A 103 6.36 -3.37 20.61
C LYS A 103 6.32 -2.22 21.61
N LEU A 104 5.49 -1.22 21.38
CA LEU A 104 5.26 -0.10 22.31
C LEU A 104 4.41 -0.51 23.54
N GLY A 105 4.02 -1.78 23.64
CA GLY A 105 3.31 -2.30 24.79
C GLY A 105 1.79 -2.27 24.67
N LEU A 106 1.23 -1.86 23.54
CA LEU A 106 -0.20 -2.02 23.30
C LEU A 106 -0.53 -3.53 23.13
N GLY A 107 -1.60 -3.97 23.76
CA GLY A 107 -2.11 -5.34 23.54
C GLY A 107 -2.47 -5.57 22.07
N TYR A 108 -2.41 -6.81 21.61
CA TYR A 108 -2.64 -7.17 20.20
C TYR A 108 -3.97 -6.65 19.63
N PHE A 109 -5.01 -6.59 20.44
CA PHE A 109 -6.31 -6.04 20.02
C PHE A 109 -6.23 -4.56 19.65
N PHE A 110 -5.65 -3.73 20.52
CA PHE A 110 -5.52 -2.29 20.24
C PHE A 110 -4.52 -2.01 19.10
N SER A 111 -3.41 -2.77 19.05
CA SER A 111 -2.46 -2.70 17.94
C SER A 111 -3.15 -3.01 16.60
N PHE A 112 -4.00 -4.03 16.58
CA PHE A 112 -4.81 -4.37 15.40
C PHE A 112 -5.79 -3.25 15.05
N LEU A 113 -6.52 -2.70 16.02
CA LEU A 113 -7.55 -1.67 15.77
C LEU A 113 -6.94 -0.40 15.16
N TYR A 114 -5.83 0.09 15.73
CA TYR A 114 -5.14 1.26 15.17
C TYR A 114 -4.54 0.98 13.79
N SER A 115 -3.99 -0.20 13.58
CA SER A 115 -3.43 -0.58 12.27
C SER A 115 -4.50 -0.79 11.21
N ALA A 116 -5.70 -1.25 11.58
CA ALA A 116 -6.85 -1.32 10.68
C ALA A 116 -7.34 0.10 10.29
N CYS A 117 -7.34 1.05 11.24
CA CYS A 117 -7.59 2.46 10.89
C CYS A 117 -6.57 2.99 9.88
N ILE A 118 -5.28 2.69 10.06
CA ILE A 118 -4.23 3.08 9.09
C ILE A 118 -4.48 2.43 7.73
N ALA A 119 -4.83 1.14 7.67
CA ALA A 119 -5.12 0.45 6.43
C ALA A 119 -6.27 1.09 5.64
N ILE A 120 -7.28 1.63 6.34
CA ILE A 120 -8.43 2.30 5.73
C ILE A 120 -8.07 3.75 5.33
N LEU A 121 -7.38 4.49 6.20
CA LEU A 121 -7.09 5.91 5.99
C LEU A 121 -5.89 6.15 5.06
N ALA A 122 -4.98 5.19 4.92
CA ALA A 122 -3.81 5.31 4.05
C ALA A 122 -4.13 5.07 2.55
N TYR A 123 -5.37 4.75 2.20
CA TYR A 123 -5.80 4.82 0.82
C TYR A 123 -6.02 6.28 0.44
N PRO A 124 -5.46 6.77 -0.68
CA PRO A 124 -5.71 8.14 -1.10
C PRO A 124 -7.21 8.33 -1.35
N GLN A 125 -7.83 9.02 -0.41
CA GLN A 125 -9.24 9.42 -0.45
C GLN A 125 -9.30 10.87 -0.94
N THR A 126 -9.03 11.07 -2.19
CA THR A 126 -9.17 12.41 -2.77
C THR A 126 -10.09 12.40 -3.95
#